data_75b9e6e3a6d6ebad2d9d5a201e393b8c
#
_entry.id   75b9e6e3a6d6ebad2d9d5a201e393b8c
#
_cell.length_a   1.000
_cell.length_b   1.000
_cell.length_c   1.000
_cell.angle_alpha   90.00
_cell.angle_beta   90.00
_cell.angle_gamma   90.00
#
_symmetry.space_group_name_H-M   'P 1'
#
loop_
_entity.id
_entity.type
_entity.pdbx_description
1 polymer ?
#
loop_
_entity_poly.entity_id
_entity_poly.type
_entity_poly.pdbx_seq_one_letter_code
_entity_poly.pdbx_strand_id
1 'polypeptide(L)'
;YTYHINDRWQSSLALEYAKASYTTGKNAESIRQKVPDIPLNVRYTMKNGSHVQVGAILRNIGYKNVVKDKDKIRTGWGVMGSGKLNITSSTSFLFQAEYGKGIANYIQDISGIGYDLIPTADDNGNLKAPGMWGLFGAFQHNWNPKLYSTITYSYARLEARGSLGGDTYKYAQYAGANLLWNFTEFGTTGIEYVFGRRNN
;
A
#
# COMPACT_ATOMS: atom_id res chain seq x y z
N TYR A 1 10.81 -10.49 -12.68
CA TYR A 1 12.22 -10.91 -12.72
C TYR A 1 12.98 -10.30 -11.54
N THR A 2 13.74 -11.12 -10.81
CA THR A 2 14.63 -10.65 -9.75
C THR A 2 16.08 -10.89 -10.16
N TYR A 3 16.90 -9.84 -10.08
CA TYR A 3 18.32 -9.86 -10.37
C TYR A 3 19.13 -9.65 -9.11
N HIS A 4 20.01 -10.58 -8.78
CA HIS A 4 20.97 -10.47 -7.68
C HIS A 4 22.24 -9.78 -8.20
N ILE A 5 22.41 -8.51 -7.83
CA ILE A 5 23.59 -7.72 -8.23
C ILE A 5 24.84 -8.27 -7.52
N ASN A 6 24.67 -8.61 -6.22
CA ASN A 6 25.65 -9.32 -5.39
C ASN A 6 24.94 -9.88 -4.14
N ASP A 7 25.69 -10.42 -3.18
CA ASP A 7 25.14 -11.03 -1.95
C ASP A 7 24.30 -10.10 -1.08
N ARG A 8 24.35 -8.78 -1.30
CA ARG A 8 23.63 -7.78 -0.51
C ARG A 8 22.59 -7.00 -1.29
N TRP A 9 22.78 -6.84 -2.59
CA TRP A 9 21.92 -6.03 -3.45
C TRP A 9 21.12 -6.90 -4.39
N GLN A 10 19.82 -6.73 -4.38
CA GLN A 10 18.92 -7.29 -5.39
C GLN A 10 18.00 -6.22 -5.95
N SER A 11 17.60 -6.38 -7.20
CA SER A 11 16.60 -5.56 -7.86
C SER A 11 15.51 -6.47 -8.44
N SER A 12 14.26 -6.05 -8.38
CA SER A 12 13.14 -6.79 -8.97
C SER A 12 12.30 -5.86 -9.83
N LEU A 13 11.94 -6.34 -11.01
CA LEU A 13 11.01 -5.71 -11.94
C LEU A 13 9.90 -6.71 -12.26
N ALA A 14 8.65 -6.25 -12.23
CA ALA A 14 7.51 -7.08 -12.62
C ALA A 14 6.57 -6.36 -13.59
N LEU A 15 5.76 -7.14 -14.28
CA LEU A 15 4.58 -6.69 -14.99
C LEU A 15 3.38 -7.33 -14.30
N GLU A 16 2.54 -6.52 -13.70
CA GLU A 16 1.41 -6.97 -12.90
C GLU A 16 0.09 -6.68 -13.62
N TYR A 17 -0.90 -7.56 -13.43
CA TYR A 17 -2.22 -7.29 -13.94
C TYR A 17 -2.81 -6.05 -13.26
N ALA A 18 -3.07 -5.02 -14.06
CA ALA A 18 -3.60 -3.76 -13.57
C ALA A 18 -5.07 -3.92 -13.20
N LYS A 19 -5.36 -4.12 -11.90
CA LYS A 19 -6.71 -4.01 -11.35
C LYS A 19 -6.87 -2.61 -10.80
N ALA A 20 -7.80 -1.82 -11.36
CA ALA A 20 -8.09 -0.48 -10.89
C ALA A 20 -9.51 -0.40 -10.33
N SER A 21 -9.67 0.31 -9.23
CA SER A 21 -10.94 0.57 -8.56
C SER A 21 -11.25 2.07 -8.63
N TYR A 22 -12.39 2.45 -9.23
CA TYR A 22 -12.74 3.86 -9.44
C TYR A 22 -14.04 4.24 -8.76
N THR A 23 -14.11 5.51 -8.38
CA THR A 23 -15.37 6.23 -8.26
C THR A 23 -15.58 7.01 -9.56
N THR A 24 -16.56 6.63 -10.37
CA THR A 24 -16.74 7.16 -11.74
C THR A 24 -17.67 8.36 -11.83
N GLY A 25 -18.56 8.55 -10.84
CA GLY A 25 -19.66 9.51 -10.99
C GLY A 25 -20.66 9.07 -12.08
N LYS A 26 -21.39 10.04 -12.65
CA LYS A 26 -22.40 9.79 -13.70
C LYS A 26 -21.83 9.82 -15.12
N ASN A 27 -20.71 10.53 -15.31
CA ASN A 27 -20.18 10.92 -16.61
C ASN A 27 -18.89 10.19 -17.01
N ALA A 28 -18.50 9.16 -16.27
CA ALA A 28 -17.36 8.29 -16.58
C ALA A 28 -17.69 6.83 -16.30
N GLU A 29 -16.99 5.93 -16.96
CA GLU A 29 -17.14 4.48 -16.80
C GLU A 29 -15.78 3.81 -16.63
N SER A 30 -15.76 2.70 -15.89
CA SER A 30 -14.58 1.85 -15.82
C SER A 30 -14.46 1.01 -17.09
N ILE A 31 -13.23 0.85 -17.58
CA ILE A 31 -12.94 -0.03 -18.71
C ILE A 31 -11.88 -1.06 -18.30
N ARG A 32 -11.78 -2.13 -19.08
CA ARG A 32 -10.72 -3.12 -18.90
C ARG A 32 -9.35 -2.45 -19.10
N GLN A 33 -8.44 -2.68 -18.16
CA GLN A 33 -7.07 -2.19 -18.25
C GLN A 33 -6.31 -2.93 -19.36
N LYS A 34 -5.62 -2.17 -20.22
CA LYS A 34 -4.88 -2.70 -21.39
C LYS A 34 -3.38 -2.77 -21.16
N VAL A 35 -2.87 -2.02 -20.17
CA VAL A 35 -1.43 -1.91 -19.88
C VAL A 35 -1.18 -2.43 -18.48
N PRO A 36 -0.19 -3.31 -18.27
CA PRO A 36 0.16 -3.80 -16.95
C PRO A 36 0.72 -2.68 -16.06
N ASP A 37 0.60 -2.84 -14.75
CA ASP A 37 1.34 -2.06 -13.78
C ASP A 37 2.81 -2.51 -13.78
N ILE A 38 3.74 -1.57 -13.58
CA ILE A 38 5.18 -1.81 -13.66
C ILE A 38 5.82 -1.46 -12.32
N PRO A 39 5.83 -2.39 -11.34
CA PRO A 39 6.59 -2.21 -10.10
C PRO A 39 8.07 -2.55 -10.30
N LEU A 40 8.90 -1.73 -9.66
CA LEU A 40 10.35 -1.89 -9.55
C LEU A 40 10.74 -1.75 -8.08
N ASN A 41 11.66 -2.56 -7.59
CA ASN A 41 12.28 -2.34 -6.30
C ASN A 41 13.77 -2.68 -6.28
N VAL A 42 14.46 -2.08 -5.31
CA VAL A 42 15.85 -2.38 -4.97
C VAL A 42 15.94 -2.62 -3.48
N ARG A 43 16.55 -3.72 -3.09
CA ARG A 43 16.74 -4.14 -1.69
C ARG A 43 18.22 -4.26 -1.37
N TYR A 44 18.59 -3.74 -0.21
CA TYR A 44 19.90 -3.92 0.40
C TYR A 44 19.79 -4.73 1.68
N THR A 45 20.55 -5.80 1.80
CA THR A 45 20.63 -6.66 2.99
C THR A 45 21.97 -6.44 3.72
N MET A 46 21.89 -6.12 4.99
CA MET A 46 23.04 -5.88 5.86
C MET A 46 23.59 -7.19 6.41
N LYS A 47 24.83 -7.18 6.93
CA LYS A 47 25.48 -8.37 7.50
C LYS A 47 24.74 -8.99 8.70
N ASN A 48 24.02 -8.18 9.48
CA ASN A 48 23.23 -8.65 10.63
C ASN A 48 21.82 -9.16 10.24
N GLY A 49 21.54 -9.35 8.94
CA GLY A 49 20.24 -9.78 8.43
C GLY A 49 19.17 -8.68 8.36
N SER A 50 19.47 -7.44 8.78
CA SER A 50 18.62 -6.29 8.53
C SER A 50 18.53 -6.01 7.02
N HIS A 51 17.41 -5.45 6.57
CA HIS A 51 17.31 -5.01 5.19
C HIS A 51 16.48 -3.73 5.07
N VAL A 52 16.76 -2.98 4.03
CA VAL A 52 15.97 -1.85 3.57
C VAL A 52 15.67 -2.01 2.08
N GLN A 53 14.50 -1.56 1.67
CA GLN A 53 14.04 -1.63 0.30
C GLN A 53 13.40 -0.30 -0.10
N VAL A 54 13.70 0.14 -1.32
CA VAL A 54 13.00 1.24 -1.97
C VAL A 54 12.29 0.67 -3.19
N GLY A 55 11.04 1.05 -3.38
CA GLY A 55 10.23 0.62 -4.51
C GLY A 55 9.58 1.81 -5.20
N ALA A 56 9.27 1.62 -6.46
CA ALA A 56 8.47 2.53 -7.27
C ALA A 56 7.50 1.75 -8.15
N ILE A 57 6.38 2.36 -8.49
CA ILE A 57 5.41 1.78 -9.43
C ILE A 57 4.95 2.84 -10.43
N LEU A 58 4.77 2.40 -11.67
CA LEU A 58 4.14 3.18 -12.73
C LEU A 58 2.89 2.46 -13.21
N ARG A 59 1.80 3.21 -13.36
CA ARG A 59 0.47 2.69 -13.75
C ARG A 59 -0.11 3.51 -14.89
N ASN A 60 -0.85 2.84 -15.79
CA ASN A 60 -1.65 3.49 -16.82
C ASN A 60 -3.11 3.07 -16.65
N ILE A 61 -3.89 3.91 -15.99
CA ILE A 61 -5.28 3.61 -15.59
C ILE A 61 -6.23 4.16 -16.65
N GLY A 62 -6.84 3.27 -17.44
CA GLY A 62 -7.79 3.60 -18.49
C GLY A 62 -9.20 3.79 -17.93
N TYR A 63 -9.96 4.73 -18.49
CA TYR A 63 -11.38 4.95 -18.23
C TYR A 63 -12.07 5.54 -19.45
N LYS A 64 -13.40 5.40 -19.55
CA LYS A 64 -14.21 6.04 -20.60
C LYS A 64 -14.83 7.34 -20.07
N ASN A 65 -14.63 8.44 -20.79
CA ASN A 65 -15.38 9.66 -20.60
C ASN A 65 -16.66 9.59 -21.45
N VAL A 66 -17.81 9.46 -20.78
CA VAL A 66 -19.10 9.26 -21.46
C VAL A 66 -19.57 10.53 -22.19
N VAL A 67 -19.32 11.71 -21.63
CA VAL A 67 -19.71 12.99 -22.24
C VAL A 67 -19.02 13.22 -23.58
N LYS A 68 -17.78 12.79 -23.71
CA LYS A 68 -16.96 12.97 -24.92
C LYS A 68 -16.90 11.71 -25.78
N ASP A 69 -17.51 10.62 -25.31
CA ASP A 69 -17.45 9.26 -25.92
C ASP A 69 -16.02 8.84 -26.29
N LYS A 70 -15.09 9.01 -25.35
CA LYS A 70 -13.66 8.73 -25.59
C LYS A 70 -13.03 7.99 -24.44
N ASP A 71 -12.22 6.98 -24.77
CA ASP A 71 -11.31 6.34 -23.82
C ASP A 71 -10.20 7.32 -23.46
N LYS A 72 -9.86 7.37 -22.17
CA LYS A 72 -8.80 8.18 -21.61
C LYS A 72 -7.92 7.36 -20.69
N ILE A 73 -6.70 7.82 -20.51
CA ILE A 73 -5.71 7.24 -19.59
C ILE A 73 -5.30 8.28 -18.57
N ARG A 74 -5.12 7.85 -17.33
CA ARG A 74 -4.44 8.61 -16.28
C ARG A 74 -3.25 7.83 -15.77
N THR A 75 -2.11 8.48 -15.72
CA THR A 75 -0.91 7.90 -15.12
C THR A 75 -1.04 7.93 -13.61
N GLY A 76 -0.92 6.77 -12.99
CA GLY A 76 -0.69 6.60 -11.57
C GLY A 76 0.80 6.33 -11.32
N TRP A 77 1.29 6.71 -10.15
CA TRP A 77 2.65 6.43 -9.72
C TRP A 77 2.75 6.38 -8.21
N GLY A 78 3.71 5.64 -7.70
CA GLY A 78 3.99 5.58 -6.28
C GLY A 78 5.45 5.27 -6.00
N VAL A 79 5.86 5.64 -4.80
CA VAL A 79 7.17 5.29 -4.23
C VAL A 79 6.96 4.75 -2.83
N MET A 80 7.80 3.82 -2.42
CA MET A 80 7.79 3.26 -1.08
C MET A 80 9.19 3.05 -0.54
N GLY A 81 9.32 3.18 0.78
CA GLY A 81 10.47 2.68 1.53
C GLY A 81 10.00 1.70 2.59
N SER A 82 10.66 0.56 2.71
CA SER A 82 10.33 -0.45 3.72
C SER A 82 11.58 -1.16 4.24
N GLY A 83 11.44 -1.85 5.35
CA GLY A 83 12.55 -2.63 5.88
C GLY A 83 12.26 -3.34 7.19
N LYS A 84 13.25 -4.15 7.57
CA LYS A 84 13.38 -4.77 8.88
C LYS A 84 14.77 -4.49 9.43
N LEU A 85 14.85 -3.88 10.60
CA LEU A 85 16.07 -3.60 11.30
C LEU A 85 16.16 -4.50 12.53
N ASN A 86 17.16 -5.37 12.58
CA ASN A 86 17.48 -6.16 13.78
C ASN A 86 18.24 -5.25 14.75
N ILE A 87 17.55 -4.71 15.77
CA ILE A 87 18.11 -3.78 16.75
C ILE A 87 18.98 -4.52 17.75
N THR A 88 18.48 -5.69 18.19
CA THR A 88 19.23 -6.65 19.01
C THR A 88 19.02 -8.07 18.44
N SER A 89 19.61 -9.08 19.06
CA SER A 89 19.38 -10.49 18.70
C SER A 89 17.92 -10.93 18.91
N SER A 90 17.16 -10.24 19.76
CA SER A 90 15.77 -10.58 20.09
C SER A 90 14.76 -9.52 19.66
N THR A 91 15.18 -8.34 19.23
CA THR A 91 14.28 -7.23 18.90
C THR A 91 14.48 -6.73 17.47
N SER A 92 13.40 -6.63 16.73
CA SER A 92 13.39 -6.08 15.37
C SER A 92 12.39 -4.93 15.25
N PHE A 93 12.73 -3.95 14.42
CA PHE A 93 11.81 -2.90 13.97
C PHE A 93 11.47 -3.12 12.49
N LEU A 94 10.19 -3.19 12.19
CA LEU A 94 9.66 -3.29 10.83
C LEU A 94 8.99 -1.97 10.48
N PHE A 95 9.15 -1.51 9.25
CA PHE A 95 8.54 -0.27 8.80
C PHE A 95 8.24 -0.28 7.31
N GLN A 96 7.25 0.49 6.93
CA GLN A 96 6.94 0.84 5.54
C GLN A 96 6.34 2.24 5.52
N ALA A 97 6.67 3.00 4.49
CA ALA A 97 6.00 4.24 4.15
C ALA A 97 5.88 4.32 2.63
N GLU A 98 4.73 4.74 2.15
CA GLU A 98 4.44 4.91 0.73
C GLU A 98 3.70 6.22 0.47
N TYR A 99 3.96 6.78 -0.71
CA TYR A 99 3.26 7.94 -1.24
C TYR A 99 3.06 7.80 -2.75
N GLY A 100 1.92 8.27 -3.25
CA GLY A 100 1.69 8.28 -4.69
C GLY A 100 0.33 8.83 -5.09
N LYS A 101 0.03 8.70 -6.38
CA LYS A 101 -1.26 9.07 -6.99
C LYS A 101 -1.82 7.90 -7.77
N GLY A 102 -3.10 7.56 -7.53
CA GLY A 102 -3.74 6.44 -8.22
C GLY A 102 -3.17 5.07 -7.82
N ILE A 103 -2.74 4.91 -6.57
CA ILE A 103 -2.17 3.68 -6.01
C ILE A 103 -3.03 3.07 -4.90
N ALA A 104 -4.34 3.34 -4.88
CA ALA A 104 -5.23 2.86 -3.84
C ALA A 104 -5.17 1.35 -3.64
N ASN A 105 -5.05 0.58 -4.72
CA ASN A 105 -4.95 -0.88 -4.64
C ASN A 105 -3.64 -1.39 -3.98
N TYR A 106 -2.65 -0.52 -3.78
CA TYR A 106 -1.38 -0.85 -3.13
C TYR A 106 -1.31 -0.41 -1.67
N ILE A 107 -2.33 0.30 -1.17
CA ILE A 107 -2.48 0.68 0.24
C ILE A 107 -3.66 -0.10 0.81
N GLN A 108 -3.39 -1.04 1.72
CA GLN A 108 -4.37 -2.02 2.19
C GLN A 108 -5.67 -1.40 2.69
N ASP A 109 -5.62 -0.35 3.51
CA ASP A 109 -6.79 0.31 4.11
C ASP A 109 -7.66 1.07 3.07
N ILE A 110 -7.12 1.34 1.89
CA ILE A 110 -7.78 2.09 0.80
C ILE A 110 -8.08 1.18 -0.39
N SER A 111 -7.58 -0.05 -0.37
CA SER A 111 -7.73 -0.99 -1.49
C SER A 111 -9.19 -1.38 -1.71
N GLY A 112 -9.62 -1.40 -2.97
CA GLY A 112 -10.93 -1.89 -3.39
C GLY A 112 -12.11 -0.93 -3.16
N ILE A 113 -11.90 0.24 -2.55
CA ILE A 113 -12.98 1.19 -2.21
C ILE A 113 -13.13 2.36 -3.21
N GLY A 114 -12.54 2.25 -4.40
CA GLY A 114 -12.85 3.14 -5.53
C GLY A 114 -11.96 4.38 -5.65
N TYR A 115 -10.75 4.40 -5.13
CA TYR A 115 -9.94 5.61 -5.08
C TYR A 115 -8.68 5.61 -5.97
N ASP A 116 -8.50 4.65 -6.87
CA ASP A 116 -7.45 4.77 -7.89
C ASP A 116 -7.70 5.97 -8.81
N LEU A 117 -8.96 6.17 -9.22
CA LEU A 117 -9.41 7.37 -9.93
C LEU A 117 -10.72 7.88 -9.30
N ILE A 118 -10.87 9.21 -9.27
CA ILE A 118 -12.06 9.90 -8.77
C ILE A 118 -12.48 11.01 -9.74
N PRO A 119 -13.78 11.45 -9.77
CA PRO A 119 -14.22 12.55 -10.60
C PRO A 119 -13.46 13.84 -10.32
N THR A 120 -13.28 14.65 -11.36
CA THR A 120 -12.90 16.06 -11.19
C THR A 120 -14.08 16.88 -10.69
N ALA A 121 -13.82 18.02 -10.07
CA ALA A 121 -14.87 18.85 -9.45
C ALA A 121 -15.92 19.40 -10.44
N ASP A 122 -15.54 19.50 -11.72
CA ASP A 122 -16.42 20.00 -12.82
C ASP A 122 -17.37 18.93 -13.37
N ASP A 123 -17.27 17.69 -12.91
CA ASP A 123 -18.10 16.51 -13.29
C ASP A 123 -18.37 16.39 -14.81
N ASN A 124 -17.39 16.76 -15.62
CA ASN A 124 -17.46 16.70 -17.09
C ASN A 124 -16.97 15.36 -17.68
N GLY A 125 -17.03 14.28 -16.89
CA GLY A 125 -16.57 12.94 -17.24
C GLY A 125 -15.04 12.78 -17.19
N ASN A 126 -14.31 13.74 -16.64
CA ASN A 126 -12.89 13.57 -16.38
C ASN A 126 -12.66 12.95 -15.01
N LEU A 127 -11.70 12.01 -14.96
CA LEU A 127 -11.20 11.44 -13.71
C LEU A 127 -9.78 11.93 -13.44
N LYS A 128 -9.43 12.01 -12.17
CA LYS A 128 -8.07 12.29 -11.67
C LYS A 128 -7.60 11.21 -10.72
N ALA A 129 -6.30 10.99 -10.66
CA ALA A 129 -5.65 10.15 -9.68
C ALA A 129 -5.39 10.97 -8.39
N PRO A 130 -6.08 10.70 -7.27
CA PRO A 130 -5.87 11.43 -6.03
C PRO A 130 -4.52 11.06 -5.42
N GLY A 131 -3.95 11.99 -4.65
CA GLY A 131 -2.79 11.72 -3.81
C GLY A 131 -3.20 10.86 -2.60
N MET A 132 -2.30 10.00 -2.18
CA MET A 132 -2.49 9.17 -0.99
C MET A 132 -1.16 8.73 -0.41
N TRP A 133 -1.15 8.42 0.87
CA TRP A 133 0.01 7.88 1.54
C TRP A 133 -0.37 6.97 2.70
N GLY A 134 0.50 6.06 3.00
CA GLY A 134 0.38 5.14 4.09
C GLY A 134 1.70 4.95 4.80
N LEU A 135 1.65 4.56 6.05
CA LEU A 135 2.81 4.12 6.80
C LEU A 135 2.41 3.09 7.85
N PHE A 136 3.34 2.21 8.17
CA PHE A 136 3.28 1.46 9.41
C PHE A 136 4.66 1.32 10.04
N GLY A 137 4.68 1.10 11.37
CA GLY A 137 5.84 0.72 12.12
C GLY A 137 5.47 -0.34 13.15
N ALA A 138 6.34 -1.34 13.33
CA ALA A 138 6.12 -2.41 14.30
C ALA A 138 7.41 -2.77 15.01
N PHE A 139 7.33 -2.93 16.32
CA PHE A 139 8.40 -3.52 17.15
C PHE A 139 8.01 -4.94 17.49
N GLN A 140 8.83 -5.90 17.10
CA GLN A 140 8.71 -7.30 17.50
C GLN A 140 9.82 -7.64 18.46
N HIS A 141 9.47 -8.25 19.60
CA HIS A 141 10.39 -8.77 20.59
C HIS A 141 10.18 -10.26 20.82
N ASN A 142 11.24 -11.04 20.69
CA ASN A 142 11.26 -12.48 20.99
C ASN A 142 11.74 -12.68 22.45
N TRP A 143 10.83 -13.02 23.34
CA TRP A 143 11.13 -13.31 24.76
C TRP A 143 11.95 -14.58 24.91
N ASN A 144 11.64 -15.58 24.08
CA ASN A 144 12.38 -16.82 23.93
C ASN A 144 12.07 -17.43 22.56
N PRO A 145 12.66 -18.59 22.15
CA PRO A 145 12.40 -19.19 20.82
C PRO A 145 10.94 -19.52 20.52
N LYS A 146 10.07 -19.58 21.52
CA LYS A 146 8.66 -19.93 21.35
C LYS A 146 7.68 -18.79 21.65
N LEU A 147 8.11 -17.73 22.34
CA LEU A 147 7.23 -16.64 22.77
C LEU A 147 7.71 -15.31 22.20
N TYR A 148 6.82 -14.59 21.55
CA TYR A 148 7.12 -13.26 21.02
C TYR A 148 5.90 -12.33 21.09
N SER A 149 6.16 -11.05 21.04
CA SER A 149 5.13 -10.00 21.00
C SER A 149 5.45 -8.99 19.94
N THR A 150 4.39 -8.35 19.39
CA THR A 150 4.52 -7.28 18.43
C THR A 150 3.61 -6.12 18.84
N ILE A 151 4.13 -4.90 18.78
CA ILE A 151 3.34 -3.67 18.86
C ILE A 151 3.41 -3.00 17.51
N THR A 152 2.26 -2.69 16.92
CA THR A 152 2.14 -2.12 15.58
C THR A 152 1.31 -0.84 15.62
N TYR A 153 1.71 0.14 14.82
CA TYR A 153 0.90 1.30 14.48
C TYR A 153 0.92 1.52 12.98
N SER A 154 -0.24 1.83 12.39
CA SER A 154 -0.36 2.21 10.98
C SER A 154 -1.29 3.41 10.79
N TYR A 155 -1.07 4.11 9.69
CA TYR A 155 -1.85 5.25 9.27
C TYR A 155 -1.93 5.29 7.74
N ALA A 156 -3.14 5.51 7.20
CA ALA A 156 -3.36 5.71 5.77
C ALA A 156 -4.22 6.95 5.54
N ARG A 157 -3.93 7.71 4.49
CA ARG A 157 -4.64 8.95 4.17
C ARG A 157 -4.85 9.14 2.68
N LEU A 158 -6.05 9.60 2.33
CA LEU A 158 -6.45 10.01 1.00
C LEU A 158 -6.51 11.55 0.89
N GLU A 159 -5.92 12.11 -0.17
CA GLU A 159 -5.93 13.55 -0.48
C GLU A 159 -6.98 13.85 -1.57
N ALA A 160 -8.25 13.61 -1.28
CA ALA A 160 -9.34 13.73 -2.27
C ALA A 160 -10.29 14.93 -1.99
N ARG A 161 -9.79 16.00 -1.41
CA ARG A 161 -10.64 17.15 -1.03
C ARG A 161 -11.40 17.73 -2.23
N GLY A 162 -12.70 17.97 -2.03
CA GLY A 162 -13.56 18.74 -2.92
C GLY A 162 -14.08 18.04 -4.17
N SER A 163 -13.76 16.75 -4.38
CA SER A 163 -14.21 16.00 -5.57
C SER A 163 -15.24 14.93 -5.27
N LEU A 164 -15.47 14.62 -4.01
CA LEU A 164 -16.36 13.57 -3.53
C LEU A 164 -17.23 14.08 -2.40
N GLY A 165 -18.37 13.42 -2.13
CA GLY A 165 -19.31 13.82 -1.07
C GLY A 165 -18.73 13.78 0.35
N GLY A 166 -19.49 14.28 1.32
CA GLY A 166 -19.05 14.46 2.70
C GLY A 166 -18.66 13.17 3.45
N ASP A 167 -19.11 12.01 3.00
CA ASP A 167 -18.78 10.69 3.58
C ASP A 167 -17.55 10.03 2.92
N THR A 168 -16.67 10.84 2.32
CA THR A 168 -15.45 10.36 1.69
C THR A 168 -14.40 10.02 2.71
N TYR A 169 -13.79 8.84 2.57
CA TYR A 169 -12.63 8.43 3.36
C TYR A 169 -11.55 9.53 3.39
N LYS A 170 -11.10 9.89 4.57
CA LYS A 170 -10.00 10.84 4.78
C LYS A 170 -8.75 10.15 5.28
N TYR A 171 -8.88 9.40 6.35
CA TYR A 171 -7.78 8.62 6.92
C TYR A 171 -8.27 7.46 7.78
N ALA A 172 -7.43 6.47 7.97
CA ALA A 172 -7.57 5.43 8.98
C ALA A 172 -6.32 5.34 9.85
N GLN A 173 -6.50 4.91 11.08
CA GLN A 173 -5.44 4.60 12.03
C GLN A 173 -5.70 3.21 12.59
N TYR A 174 -4.65 2.48 12.81
CA TYR A 174 -4.68 1.17 13.43
C TYR A 174 -3.54 1.10 14.45
N ALA A 175 -3.84 0.56 15.62
CA ALA A 175 -2.84 0.20 16.62
C ALA A 175 -3.14 -1.22 17.11
N GLY A 176 -2.13 -2.04 17.23
CA GLY A 176 -2.25 -3.42 17.70
C GLY A 176 -1.11 -3.81 18.61
N ALA A 177 -1.41 -4.68 19.57
CA ALA A 177 -0.41 -5.34 20.41
C ALA A 177 -0.80 -6.79 20.60
N ASN A 178 0.15 -7.69 20.43
CA ASN A 178 -0.10 -9.13 20.57
C ASN A 178 0.97 -9.82 21.40
N LEU A 179 0.61 -11.00 21.89
CA LEU A 179 1.52 -11.97 22.50
C LEU A 179 1.22 -13.33 21.90
N LEU A 180 2.20 -13.91 21.22
CA LEU A 180 2.07 -15.13 20.43
C LEU A 180 3.01 -16.21 20.93
N TRP A 181 2.49 -17.44 21.06
CA TRP A 181 3.21 -18.61 21.54
C TRP A 181 3.17 -19.74 20.51
N ASN A 182 4.35 -20.15 20.06
CA ASN A 182 4.57 -21.32 19.20
C ASN A 182 4.61 -22.55 20.10
N PHE A 183 3.46 -23.18 20.37
CA PHE A 183 3.39 -24.36 21.25
C PHE A 183 3.90 -25.63 20.55
N THR A 184 3.87 -25.67 19.20
CA THR A 184 4.50 -26.69 18.35
C THR A 184 5.21 -26.05 17.17
N GLU A 185 5.92 -26.85 16.36
CA GLU A 185 6.54 -26.39 15.10
C GLU A 185 5.50 -25.93 14.06
N PHE A 186 4.26 -26.41 14.14
CA PHE A 186 3.16 -26.15 13.20
C PHE A 186 2.00 -25.37 13.82
N GLY A 187 2.09 -25.03 15.10
CA GLY A 187 0.98 -24.41 15.83
C GLY A 187 1.39 -23.18 16.60
N THR A 188 0.69 -22.06 16.35
CA THR A 188 0.81 -20.81 17.08
C THR A 188 -0.54 -20.43 17.67
N THR A 189 -0.56 -19.99 18.90
CA THR A 189 -1.73 -19.39 19.56
C THR A 189 -1.32 -18.10 20.24
N GLY A 190 -2.29 -17.25 20.57
CA GLY A 190 -2.01 -16.02 21.30
C GLY A 190 -3.21 -15.14 21.49
N ILE A 191 -2.95 -13.97 22.01
CA ILE A 191 -3.94 -12.91 22.23
C ILE A 191 -3.49 -11.66 21.49
N GLU A 192 -4.45 -10.91 20.97
CA GLU A 192 -4.22 -9.64 20.31
C GLU A 192 -5.25 -8.62 20.77
N TYR A 193 -4.79 -7.41 21.04
CA TYR A 193 -5.64 -6.24 21.22
C TYR A 193 -5.47 -5.33 20.01
N VAL A 194 -6.60 -4.90 19.44
CA VAL A 194 -6.65 -4.08 18.23
C VAL A 194 -7.50 -2.85 18.48
N PHE A 195 -6.98 -1.69 18.11
CA PHE A 195 -7.71 -0.44 18.03
C PHE A 195 -7.69 0.06 16.59
N GLY A 196 -8.86 0.36 16.03
CA GLY A 196 -9.01 0.94 14.70
C GLY A 196 -9.89 2.19 14.72
N ARG A 197 -9.50 3.20 13.97
CA ARG A 197 -10.30 4.41 13.76
C ARG A 197 -10.26 4.82 12.29
N ARG A 198 -11.44 4.99 11.70
CA ARG A 198 -11.61 5.58 10.36
C ARG A 198 -12.28 6.94 10.50
N ASN A 199 -11.87 7.89 9.68
CA ASN A 199 -12.49 9.21 9.53
C ASN A 199 -12.86 9.42 8.06
N ASN A 200 -14.05 9.92 7.86
CA ASN A 200 -14.62 10.28 6.56
C ASN A 200 -14.78 11.79 6.46
#